data_7f7aa5b63c596bb812c87fb9fa16098c
#
_entry.id   7f7aa5b63c596bb812c87fb9fa16098c
#
_cell.length_a   1.000
_cell.length_b   1.000
_cell.length_c   1.000
_cell.angle_alpha   90.00
_cell.angle_beta   90.00
_cell.angle_gamma   90.00
#
_symmetry.space_group_name_H-M   'P 1'
#
loop_
_entity.id
_entity.type
_entity.pdbx_description
1 polymer ?
#
loop_
_entity_poly.entity_id
_entity_poly.type
_entity_poly.pdbx_seq_one_letter_code
_entity_poly.pdbx_strand_id
1 'polypeptide(L)'
;MDEELFDKDYKVVFVNGAKVEFTKNGEWKDVECKYGEVPAAIVPQQIRDYVAKNYPDRKITAIDRDRRDYEVELDNGLDLKFDLKFRLIDIDN
;
A
#
# COMPACT_ATOMS: atom_id res chain seq x y z
N MET A 1 4.93 27.35 9.54
CA MET A 1 4.71 26.57 9.59
C MET A 1 3.77 26.29 9.62
N ASP A 2 3.52 26.02 9.65
CA ASP A 2 2.66 25.68 9.49
C ASP A 2 1.86 24.93 10.23
N GLU A 3 0.62 25.26 10.37
CA GLU A 3 -0.24 24.52 11.01
C GLU A 3 -0.33 23.21 10.50
N GLU A 4 0.05 23.08 9.30
CA GLU A 4 0.09 21.76 8.77
C GLU A 4 1.00 20.91 9.58
N LEU A 5 1.75 21.45 10.45
CA LEU A 5 2.55 20.64 11.32
C LEU A 5 1.71 19.72 12.18
N PHE A 6 0.48 20.06 12.41
CA PHE A 6 -0.37 19.27 13.27
C PHE A 6 -1.05 18.14 12.56
N ASP A 7 -1.20 18.28 11.26
CA ASP A 7 -1.86 17.28 10.47
C ASP A 7 -0.90 16.52 9.64
N LYS A 8 0.36 16.82 9.76
CA LYS A 8 1.34 16.34 8.81
C LYS A 8 1.61 14.87 9.00
N ASP A 9 1.59 14.16 7.91
CA ASP A 9 2.04 12.78 7.89
C ASP A 9 3.54 12.76 7.77
N TYR A 10 4.15 11.65 8.15
CA TYR A 10 5.59 11.48 8.05
C TYR A 10 5.92 10.64 6.84
N LYS A 11 6.93 11.04 6.10
CA LYS A 11 7.37 10.31 4.93
C LYS A 11 8.83 9.93 5.10
N VAL A 12 9.14 8.65 4.86
CA VAL A 12 10.49 8.15 4.92
C VAL A 12 10.84 7.61 3.54
N VAL A 13 11.96 8.04 2.98
CA VAL A 13 12.42 7.57 1.69
C VAL A 13 13.74 6.83 1.92
N PHE A 14 13.79 5.58 1.46
CA PHE A 14 14.98 4.77 1.64
C PHE A 14 15.89 4.88 0.41
N VAL A 15 17.16 4.54 0.61
CA VAL A 15 18.13 4.67 -0.47
C VAL A 15 17.81 3.77 -1.66
N ASN A 16 17.07 2.71 -1.44
CA ASN A 16 16.70 1.80 -2.54
C ASN A 16 15.46 2.27 -3.29
N GLY A 17 14.96 3.47 -2.99
CA GLY A 17 13.80 4.00 -3.70
C GLY A 17 12.47 3.70 -3.05
N ALA A 18 12.45 2.93 -1.97
CA ALA A 18 11.20 2.67 -1.27
C ALA A 18 10.77 3.90 -0.50
N LYS A 19 9.45 4.10 -0.41
CA LYS A 19 8.88 5.20 0.34
C LYS A 19 7.82 4.65 1.27
N VAL A 20 7.78 5.17 2.48
CA VAL A 20 6.76 4.80 3.45
C VAL A 20 6.20 6.08 4.05
N GLU A 21 4.88 6.22 4.03
CA GLU A 21 4.22 7.34 4.69
C GLU A 21 3.50 6.83 5.93
N PHE A 22 3.63 7.58 7.00
CA PHE A 22 2.98 7.27 8.28
C PHE A 22 2.04 8.38 8.64
N THR A 23 0.95 8.02 9.31
CA THR A 23 0.08 9.04 9.87
C THR A 23 0.77 9.68 11.07
N LYS A 24 0.21 10.76 11.57
CA LYS A 24 0.77 11.42 12.74
C LYS A 24 0.75 10.53 13.97
N ASN A 25 -0.05 9.46 13.94
CA ASN A 25 -0.09 8.50 15.04
C ASN A 25 0.94 7.40 14.90
N GLY A 26 1.74 7.43 13.83
CA GLY A 26 2.78 6.43 13.64
C GLY A 26 2.36 5.19 12.87
N GLU A 27 1.13 5.15 12.37
CA GLU A 27 0.68 4.01 11.58
C GLU A 27 1.01 4.23 10.12
N TRP A 28 1.42 3.18 9.41
CA TRP A 28 1.71 3.34 8.01
C TRP A 28 0.40 3.56 7.24
N LYS A 29 0.45 4.38 6.21
CA LYS A 29 -0.71 4.61 5.36
C LYS A 29 -0.38 4.34 3.89
N ASP A 30 0.87 4.41 3.49
CA ASP A 30 1.26 4.23 2.11
C ASP A 30 2.67 3.66 2.09
N VAL A 31 2.86 2.58 1.33
CA VAL A 31 4.17 1.98 1.16
C VAL A 31 4.35 1.75 -0.34
N GLU A 32 5.44 2.26 -0.88
CA GLU A 32 5.72 2.15 -2.30
C GLU A 32 7.14 1.65 -2.49
N CYS A 33 7.31 0.59 -3.28
CA CYS A 33 8.63 0.04 -3.59
C CYS A 33 8.79 0.05 -5.09
N LYS A 34 9.39 1.12 -5.60
CA LYS A 34 9.47 1.36 -7.02
C LYS A 34 10.21 0.27 -7.78
N TYR A 35 11.26 -0.26 -7.18
CA TYR A 35 12.10 -1.24 -7.85
C TYR A 35 12.06 -2.60 -7.17
N GLY A 36 11.02 -2.87 -6.44
CA GLY A 36 10.92 -4.12 -5.72
C GLY A 36 9.51 -4.44 -5.32
N GLU A 37 9.39 -5.14 -4.23
CA GLU A 37 8.12 -5.64 -3.75
C GLU A 37 7.89 -5.13 -2.32
N VAL A 38 6.66 -4.74 -2.02
CA VAL A 38 6.30 -4.35 -0.67
C VAL A 38 6.50 -5.55 0.26
N PRO A 39 7.15 -5.36 1.42
CA PRO A 39 7.37 -6.48 2.33
C PRO A 39 6.06 -7.16 2.70
N ALA A 40 6.09 -8.49 2.71
CA ALA A 40 4.89 -9.27 3.01
C ALA A 40 4.35 -8.97 4.40
N ALA A 41 5.21 -8.60 5.33
CA ALA A 41 4.78 -8.31 6.69
C ALA A 41 3.85 -7.11 6.78
N ILE A 42 3.89 -6.22 5.77
CA ILE A 42 3.05 -5.02 5.76
C ILE A 42 1.69 -5.33 5.14
N VAL A 43 1.64 -6.22 4.15
CA VAL A 43 0.42 -6.50 3.41
C VAL A 43 -0.45 -7.46 4.21
N PRO A 44 -1.73 -7.15 4.43
CA PRO A 44 -2.62 -8.09 5.11
C PRO A 44 -2.64 -9.42 4.39
N GLN A 45 -2.72 -10.50 5.17
CA GLN A 45 -2.60 -11.83 4.60
C GLN A 45 -3.70 -12.12 3.58
N GLN A 46 -4.91 -11.64 3.83
CA GLN A 46 -6.02 -11.86 2.90
C GLN A 46 -5.74 -11.24 1.54
N ILE A 47 -5.13 -10.06 1.53
CA ILE A 47 -4.76 -9.40 0.28
C ILE A 47 -3.66 -10.18 -0.42
N ARG A 48 -2.65 -10.62 0.34
CA ARG A 48 -1.57 -11.42 -0.23
C ARG A 48 -2.11 -12.71 -0.85
N ASP A 49 -3.03 -13.36 -0.14
CA ASP A 49 -3.62 -14.60 -0.63
C ASP A 49 -4.39 -14.36 -1.93
N TYR A 50 -5.13 -13.26 -2.00
CA TYR A 50 -5.88 -12.94 -3.21
C TYR A 50 -4.93 -12.73 -4.39
N VAL A 51 -3.87 -11.98 -4.19
CA VAL A 51 -2.92 -11.71 -5.25
C VAL A 51 -2.22 -13.00 -5.67
N ALA A 52 -1.81 -13.82 -4.71
CA ALA A 52 -1.13 -15.08 -5.03
C ALA A 52 -2.03 -16.03 -5.81
N LYS A 53 -3.33 -16.00 -5.53
CA LYS A 53 -4.26 -16.89 -6.19
C LYS A 53 -4.63 -16.40 -7.59
N ASN A 54 -4.81 -15.11 -7.76
CA ASN A 54 -5.32 -14.56 -9.01
C ASN A 54 -4.23 -13.97 -9.90
N TYR A 55 -3.12 -13.55 -9.32
CA TYR A 55 -2.03 -12.90 -10.05
C TYR A 55 -0.70 -13.46 -9.55
N PRO A 56 -0.46 -14.78 -9.68
CA PRO A 56 0.70 -15.40 -9.04
C PRO A 56 2.04 -14.91 -9.57
N ASP A 57 2.06 -14.35 -10.77
CA ASP A 57 3.31 -13.89 -11.37
C ASP A 57 3.53 -12.40 -11.16
N ARG A 58 2.71 -11.74 -10.35
CA ARG A 58 2.82 -10.32 -10.13
C ARG A 58 3.27 -10.02 -8.73
N LYS A 59 3.96 -8.89 -8.58
CA LYS A 59 4.44 -8.43 -7.28
C LYS A 59 3.66 -7.20 -6.87
N ILE A 60 3.46 -7.06 -5.58
CA ILE A 60 2.82 -5.87 -5.03
C ILE A 60 3.90 -4.80 -4.90
N THR A 61 3.76 -3.72 -5.67
CA THR A 61 4.75 -2.64 -5.66
C THR A 61 4.32 -1.47 -4.79
N ALA A 62 3.05 -1.40 -4.42
CA ALA A 62 2.58 -0.34 -3.54
C ALA A 62 1.34 -0.79 -2.82
N ILE A 63 1.14 -0.29 -1.63
CA ILE A 63 -0.09 -0.52 -0.88
C ILE A 63 -0.45 0.78 -0.15
N ASP A 64 -1.72 1.14 -0.21
CA ASP A 64 -2.25 2.34 0.40
C ASP A 64 -3.38 1.93 1.32
N ARG A 65 -3.38 2.46 2.54
CA ARG A 65 -4.40 2.16 3.53
C ARG A 65 -5.12 3.44 3.88
N ASP A 66 -6.43 3.44 3.62
CA ASP A 66 -7.27 4.57 3.91
C ASP A 66 -8.28 4.17 4.97
N ARG A 67 -9.11 5.10 5.40
CA ARG A 67 -10.13 4.82 6.39
C ARG A 67 -11.18 3.85 5.91
N ARG A 68 -11.40 3.79 4.60
CA ARG A 68 -12.47 3.00 4.02
C ARG A 68 -12.01 1.77 3.29
N ASP A 69 -10.76 1.76 2.85
CA ASP A 69 -10.32 0.68 1.98
C ASP A 69 -8.81 0.57 1.97
N TYR A 70 -8.35 -0.47 1.30
CA TYR A 70 -6.96 -0.69 0.97
C TYR A 70 -6.84 -0.68 -0.54
N GLU A 71 -5.77 -0.11 -1.06
CA GLU A 71 -5.50 -0.13 -2.48
C GLU A 71 -4.11 -0.69 -2.70
N VAL A 72 -4.00 -1.65 -3.62
CA VAL A 72 -2.77 -2.36 -3.89
C VAL A 72 -2.43 -2.20 -5.35
N GLU A 73 -1.19 -1.84 -5.65
CA GLU A 73 -0.73 -1.74 -7.02
C GLU A 73 0.20 -2.90 -7.33
N LEU A 74 -0.02 -3.54 -8.48
CA LEU A 74 0.83 -4.63 -8.94
C LEU A 74 1.85 -4.11 -9.94
N ASP A 75 2.87 -4.91 -10.22
CA ASP A 75 3.97 -4.49 -11.07
C ASP A 75 3.60 -4.35 -12.53
N ASN A 76 2.39 -4.75 -12.91
CA ASN A 76 1.89 -4.55 -14.27
C ASN A 76 0.97 -3.34 -14.38
N GLY A 77 0.90 -2.51 -13.33
CA GLY A 77 0.07 -1.31 -13.33
C GLY A 77 -1.37 -1.52 -12.93
N LEU A 78 -1.73 -2.73 -12.54
CA LEU A 78 -3.09 -3.03 -12.13
C LEU A 78 -3.30 -2.61 -10.68
N ASP A 79 -4.40 -1.91 -10.39
CA ASP A 79 -4.74 -1.50 -9.04
C ASP A 79 -5.93 -2.29 -8.55
N LEU A 80 -5.80 -2.85 -7.35
CA LEU A 80 -6.86 -3.62 -6.72
C LEU A 80 -7.30 -2.88 -5.46
N LYS A 81 -8.60 -2.69 -5.31
CA LYS A 81 -9.15 -2.01 -4.15
C LYS A 81 -9.94 -3.00 -3.32
N PHE A 82 -9.67 -3.04 -2.02
CA PHE A 82 -10.33 -3.94 -1.08
C PHE A 82 -11.00 -3.10 0.00
N ASP A 83 -12.15 -3.56 0.50
CA ASP A 83 -12.76 -2.89 1.64
C ASP A 83 -12.03 -3.31 2.93
N LEU A 84 -12.46 -2.79 4.07
CA LEU A 84 -11.78 -3.08 5.33
C LEU A 84 -11.95 -4.52 5.79
N LYS A 85 -12.82 -5.27 5.15
CA LYS A 85 -12.97 -6.70 5.41
C LYS A 85 -12.21 -7.53 4.39
N PHE A 86 -11.37 -6.86 3.60
CA PHE A 86 -10.49 -7.48 2.61
C PHE A 86 -11.24 -8.14 1.47
N ARG A 87 -12.41 -7.59 1.13
CA ARG A 87 -13.15 -8.04 -0.03
C ARG A 87 -12.82 -7.11 -1.19
N LEU A 88 -12.60 -7.70 -2.37
CA LEU A 88 -12.29 -6.90 -3.55
C LEU A 88 -13.51 -6.11 -3.97
N ILE A 89 -13.38 -4.80 -4.11
CA ILE A 89 -14.48 -3.93 -4.50
C ILE A 89 -14.23 -3.23 -5.83
N ASP A 90 -12.98 -3.21 -6.32
CA ASP A 90 -12.72 -2.57 -7.60
C ASP A 90 -11.38 -3.05 -8.15
N ILE A 91 -11.29 -3.09 -9.47
CA ILE A 91 -10.05 -3.35 -10.19
C ILE A 91 -9.92 -2.25 -11.23
N ASP A 92 -8.79 -1.53 -11.18
CA ASP A 92 -8.55 -0.44 -12.11
C ASP A 92 -7.22 -0.66 -12.81
N ASN A 93 -7.20 -0.28 -14.07
CA ASN A 93 -6.01 -0.58 -14.87
C ASN A 93 -5.38 0.72 -15.38
#